data_604f3689fdc24145b471b0971d5e1315
#
_entry.id   604f3689fdc24145b471b0971d5e1315
#
_cell.length_a   1.000
_cell.length_b   1.000
_cell.length_c   1.000
_cell.angle_alpha   90.00
_cell.angle_beta   90.00
_cell.angle_gamma   90.00
#
_symmetry.space_group_name_H-M   'P 1'
#
loop_
_entity.id
_entity.type
_entity.pdbx_description
1 polymer ?
#
loop_
_entity_poly.entity_id
_entity_poly.type
_entity_poly.pdbx_seq_one_letter_code
_entity_poly.pdbx_strand_id
1 'polypeptide(L)'
;ESEASGHTFIQVTEDGENGILYYPGTNGRVTVESMLLALDACEKDDIVMLQNELPDTAGLIEAALERGLRTVLNPSPFDASLLKAPLERLYALIVNETEARGFLADEAEGVEAAGLMALLERRYPDVNLILTLGSRGACGRVPGAEPFFVPAVKMKAVDTTGAGDTFAGYAVAALAAGEDLRTAMNRAAKASAISVTREGAATSIPRRSEVEALAV
;
A
#
# COMPACT_ATOMS: atom_id res chain seq x y z
N GLU A 1 -6.41 2.88 -30.06
CA GLU A 1 -7.18 2.18 -29.03
C GLU A 1 -8.30 3.10 -28.56
N SER A 2 -9.55 2.61 -28.54
CA SER A 2 -10.76 3.43 -28.41
C SER A 2 -11.39 3.36 -27.01
N GLU A 3 -10.73 2.71 -26.04
CA GLU A 3 -11.25 2.54 -24.71
C GLU A 3 -10.58 3.50 -23.71
N ALA A 4 -11.39 4.08 -22.82
CA ALA A 4 -10.89 4.97 -21.77
C ALA A 4 -10.07 4.20 -20.72
N SER A 5 -9.13 4.88 -20.09
CA SER A 5 -8.42 4.38 -18.91
C SER A 5 -9.41 4.11 -17.77
N GLY A 6 -9.02 3.28 -16.81
CA GLY A 6 -9.79 3.07 -15.60
C GLY A 6 -10.08 4.40 -14.89
N HIS A 7 -11.29 4.54 -14.33
CA HIS A 7 -11.68 5.73 -13.59
C HIS A 7 -12.72 5.41 -12.53
N THR A 8 -12.81 6.28 -11.55
CA THR A 8 -13.74 6.16 -10.43
C THR A 8 -14.63 7.39 -10.34
N PHE A 9 -15.88 7.17 -9.89
CA PHE A 9 -16.76 8.22 -9.42
C PHE A 9 -16.89 8.09 -7.92
N ILE A 10 -16.44 9.10 -7.20
CA ILE A 10 -16.46 9.10 -5.73
C ILE A 10 -17.58 10.04 -5.29
N GLN A 11 -18.57 9.49 -4.58
CA GLN A 11 -19.61 10.24 -3.89
C GLN A 11 -19.22 10.38 -2.43
N VAL A 12 -19.21 11.59 -1.93
CA VAL A 12 -18.92 11.88 -0.52
C VAL A 12 -20.22 12.38 0.10
N THR A 13 -20.64 11.75 1.20
CA THR A 13 -21.82 12.16 1.97
C THR A 13 -21.46 13.32 2.91
N GLU A 14 -22.47 14.03 3.45
CA GLU A 14 -22.26 15.17 4.37
C GLU A 14 -21.52 14.77 5.67
N ASP A 15 -21.62 13.51 6.07
CA ASP A 15 -20.93 12.91 7.21
C ASP A 15 -19.53 12.34 6.85
N GLY A 16 -19.10 12.50 5.58
CA GLY A 16 -17.75 12.18 5.11
C GLY A 16 -17.56 10.72 4.68
N GLU A 17 -18.63 9.94 4.57
CA GLU A 17 -18.55 8.58 4.02
C GLU A 17 -18.41 8.60 2.49
N ASN A 18 -17.62 7.67 1.95
CA ASN A 18 -17.34 7.58 0.51
C ASN A 18 -18.04 6.37 -0.12
N GLY A 19 -18.81 6.62 -1.17
CA GLY A 19 -19.29 5.60 -2.11
C GLY A 19 -18.44 5.65 -3.39
N ILE A 20 -17.78 4.56 -3.76
CA ILE A 20 -16.90 4.49 -4.92
C ILE A 20 -17.50 3.60 -5.99
N LEU A 21 -17.77 4.18 -7.18
CA LEU A 21 -18.10 3.45 -8.39
C LEU A 21 -16.85 3.36 -9.25
N TYR A 22 -16.37 2.14 -9.49
CA TYR A 22 -15.17 1.87 -10.29
C TYR A 22 -15.53 1.32 -11.67
N TYR A 23 -14.95 1.92 -12.71
CA TYR A 23 -14.95 1.39 -14.08
C TYR A 23 -13.52 1.03 -14.48
N PRO A 24 -13.21 -0.25 -14.72
CA PRO A 24 -11.84 -0.70 -14.95
C PRO A 24 -11.22 -0.20 -16.27
N GLY A 25 -12.02 0.04 -17.31
CA GLY A 25 -11.52 0.48 -18.61
C GLY A 25 -10.38 -0.40 -19.11
N THR A 26 -9.32 0.24 -19.63
CA THR A 26 -8.13 -0.49 -20.10
C THR A 26 -7.36 -1.22 -18.99
N ASN A 27 -7.50 -0.83 -17.71
CA ASN A 27 -6.88 -1.55 -16.59
C ASN A 27 -7.41 -2.99 -16.51
N GLY A 28 -8.71 -3.19 -16.79
CA GLY A 28 -9.33 -4.51 -16.81
C GLY A 28 -8.88 -5.44 -17.95
N ARG A 29 -8.02 -4.96 -18.84
CA ARG A 29 -7.45 -5.74 -19.97
C ARG A 29 -5.99 -6.08 -19.78
N VAL A 30 -5.37 -5.63 -18.72
CA VAL A 30 -3.98 -5.96 -18.41
C VAL A 30 -3.91 -7.45 -18.09
N THR A 31 -3.02 -8.16 -18.79
CA THR A 31 -2.74 -9.58 -18.51
C THR A 31 -1.31 -9.72 -18.00
N VAL A 32 -1.02 -10.86 -17.36
CA VAL A 32 0.36 -11.17 -16.94
C VAL A 32 1.31 -11.07 -18.12
N GLU A 33 0.98 -11.69 -19.27
CA GLU A 33 1.82 -11.66 -20.47
C GLU A 33 2.11 -10.23 -20.95
N SER A 34 1.12 -9.33 -20.88
CA SER A 34 1.30 -7.93 -21.29
C SER A 34 2.30 -7.18 -20.39
N MET A 35 2.47 -7.63 -19.13
CA MET A 35 3.37 -7.03 -18.16
C MET A 35 4.76 -7.68 -18.13
N LEU A 36 4.93 -8.88 -18.73
CA LEU A 36 6.22 -9.59 -18.70
C LEU A 36 7.38 -8.74 -19.26
N LEU A 37 7.15 -8.01 -20.35
CA LEU A 37 8.18 -7.12 -20.90
C LEU A 37 8.62 -6.01 -19.94
N ALA A 38 7.68 -5.48 -19.14
CA ALA A 38 8.02 -4.49 -18.14
C ALA A 38 8.80 -5.12 -16.99
N LEU A 39 8.40 -6.31 -16.55
CA LEU A 39 9.12 -7.06 -15.51
C LEU A 39 10.50 -7.52 -15.96
N ASP A 40 10.65 -7.91 -17.25
CA ASP A 40 11.93 -8.30 -17.84
C ASP A 40 12.91 -7.12 -18.01
N ALA A 41 12.38 -5.88 -18.01
CA ALA A 41 13.21 -4.67 -18.07
C ALA A 41 13.69 -4.22 -16.67
N CYS A 42 13.16 -4.80 -15.59
CA CYS A 42 13.62 -4.52 -14.24
C CYS A 42 14.99 -5.15 -13.98
N GLU A 43 15.81 -4.43 -13.21
CA GLU A 43 17.10 -4.94 -12.76
C GLU A 43 16.94 -5.66 -11.41
N LYS A 44 17.93 -6.49 -11.09
CA LYS A 44 18.01 -7.12 -9.77
C LYS A 44 18.01 -6.02 -8.69
N ASP A 45 17.23 -6.22 -7.65
CA ASP A 45 17.04 -5.29 -6.55
C ASP A 45 16.05 -4.12 -6.83
N ASP A 46 15.51 -4.01 -8.04
CA ASP A 46 14.36 -3.13 -8.26
C ASP A 46 13.16 -3.55 -7.42
N ILE A 47 12.32 -2.58 -7.09
CA ILE A 47 11.07 -2.83 -6.39
C ILE A 47 9.90 -2.75 -7.37
N VAL A 48 9.13 -3.82 -7.43
CA VAL A 48 7.82 -3.85 -8.09
C VAL A 48 6.75 -3.67 -7.03
N MET A 49 6.01 -2.56 -7.11
CA MET A 49 4.86 -2.31 -6.25
C MET A 49 3.57 -2.60 -7.01
N LEU A 50 2.73 -3.43 -6.42
CA LEU A 50 1.43 -3.81 -6.96
C LEU A 50 0.31 -3.40 -6.00
N GLN A 51 -0.80 -2.92 -6.58
CA GLN A 51 -2.11 -2.82 -5.93
C GLN A 51 -3.05 -3.84 -6.59
N ASN A 52 -4.26 -4.01 -6.02
CA ASN A 52 -5.17 -5.02 -6.53
C ASN A 52 -6.24 -4.42 -7.48
N GLU A 53 -5.80 -3.63 -8.44
CA GLU A 53 -6.68 -3.03 -9.46
C GLU A 53 -6.57 -3.71 -10.84
N LEU A 54 -5.74 -4.74 -10.95
CA LEU A 54 -5.54 -5.52 -12.18
C LEU A 54 -6.23 -6.88 -12.09
N PRO A 55 -6.65 -7.47 -13.23
CA PRO A 55 -7.43 -8.72 -13.23
C PRO A 55 -6.73 -9.92 -12.60
N ASP A 56 -5.42 -9.99 -12.69
CA ASP A 56 -4.62 -11.10 -12.15
C ASP A 56 -3.39 -10.58 -11.38
N THR A 57 -3.63 -9.87 -10.31
CA THR A 57 -2.57 -9.40 -9.41
C THR A 57 -1.78 -10.56 -8.79
N ALA A 58 -2.43 -11.70 -8.50
CA ALA A 58 -1.76 -12.87 -7.96
C ALA A 58 -0.72 -13.44 -8.94
N GLY A 59 -1.08 -13.58 -10.22
CA GLY A 59 -0.15 -14.01 -11.26
C GLY A 59 0.98 -13.01 -11.51
N LEU A 60 0.73 -11.71 -11.38
CA LEU A 60 1.77 -10.68 -11.49
C LEU A 60 2.75 -10.73 -10.30
N ILE A 61 2.28 -10.98 -9.09
CA ILE A 61 3.14 -11.21 -7.91
C ILE A 61 4.06 -12.41 -8.17
N GLU A 62 3.50 -13.54 -8.62
CA GLU A 62 4.27 -14.74 -8.93
C GLU A 62 5.33 -14.45 -9.99
N ALA A 63 4.95 -13.83 -11.11
CA ALA A 63 5.86 -13.48 -12.20
C ALA A 63 7.01 -12.55 -11.77
N ALA A 64 6.76 -11.58 -10.88
CA ALA A 64 7.78 -10.69 -10.33
C ALA A 64 8.74 -11.45 -9.38
N LEU A 65 8.20 -12.29 -8.50
CA LEU A 65 8.98 -13.11 -7.58
C LEU A 65 9.86 -14.16 -8.28
N GLU A 66 9.38 -14.76 -9.36
CA GLU A 66 10.18 -15.69 -10.19
C GLU A 66 11.40 -15.02 -10.83
N ARG A 67 11.31 -13.70 -11.09
CA ARG A 67 12.43 -12.87 -11.58
C ARG A 67 13.37 -12.40 -10.49
N GLY A 68 13.09 -12.75 -9.23
CA GLY A 68 13.89 -12.32 -8.07
C GLY A 68 13.74 -10.83 -7.73
N LEU A 69 12.65 -10.20 -8.17
CA LEU A 69 12.37 -8.80 -7.89
C LEU A 69 11.82 -8.62 -6.47
N ARG A 70 12.16 -7.51 -5.83
CA ARG A 70 11.59 -7.14 -4.53
C ARG A 70 10.14 -6.70 -4.71
N THR A 71 9.20 -7.59 -4.44
CA THR A 71 7.77 -7.36 -4.68
C THR A 71 7.10 -6.81 -3.44
N VAL A 72 6.46 -5.65 -3.56
CA VAL A 72 5.66 -5.00 -2.53
C VAL A 72 4.20 -5.06 -2.93
N LEU A 73 3.34 -5.48 -2.02
CA LEU A 73 1.89 -5.48 -2.22
C LEU A 73 1.21 -4.47 -1.29
N ASN A 74 0.39 -3.59 -1.87
CA ASN A 74 -0.65 -2.86 -1.16
C ASN A 74 -2.01 -3.34 -1.71
N PRO A 75 -2.73 -4.25 -1.01
CA PRO A 75 -3.88 -5.01 -1.54
C PRO A 75 -5.16 -4.18 -1.57
N SER A 76 -5.11 -3.01 -2.14
CA SER A 76 -6.25 -2.11 -2.26
C SER A 76 -6.84 -2.17 -3.68
N PRO A 77 -8.15 -2.48 -3.82
CA PRO A 77 -9.04 -3.07 -2.82
C PRO A 77 -8.70 -4.53 -2.50
N PHE A 78 -8.92 -4.98 -1.26
CA PHE A 78 -8.73 -6.38 -0.91
C PHE A 78 -9.75 -7.27 -1.61
N ASP A 79 -9.27 -8.37 -2.17
CA ASP A 79 -10.08 -9.49 -2.66
C ASP A 79 -9.42 -10.82 -2.28
N ALA A 80 -10.23 -11.83 -2.00
CA ALA A 80 -9.76 -13.15 -1.56
C ALA A 80 -8.93 -13.90 -2.62
N SER A 81 -8.98 -13.51 -3.89
CA SER A 81 -8.11 -14.07 -4.93
C SER A 81 -6.63 -13.85 -4.65
N LEU A 82 -6.26 -12.77 -3.95
CA LEU A 82 -4.90 -12.49 -3.53
C LEU A 82 -4.30 -13.56 -2.61
N LEU A 83 -5.14 -14.29 -1.87
CA LEU A 83 -4.67 -15.39 -1.00
C LEU A 83 -4.09 -16.58 -1.78
N LYS A 84 -4.23 -16.58 -3.12
CA LYS A 84 -3.61 -17.59 -4.00
C LYS A 84 -2.15 -17.26 -4.33
N ALA A 85 -1.73 -15.99 -4.14
CA ALA A 85 -0.37 -15.56 -4.40
C ALA A 85 0.58 -16.06 -3.28
N PRO A 86 1.87 -16.25 -3.57
CA PRO A 86 2.89 -16.64 -2.60
C PRO A 86 3.30 -15.43 -1.72
N LEU A 87 2.37 -14.95 -0.89
CA LEU A 87 2.49 -13.73 -0.09
C LEU A 87 3.61 -13.78 0.94
N GLU A 88 3.99 -14.97 1.40
CA GLU A 88 5.11 -15.20 2.31
C GLU A 88 6.48 -14.88 1.68
N ARG A 89 6.53 -14.71 0.35
CA ARG A 89 7.74 -14.37 -0.41
C ARG A 89 7.85 -12.88 -0.74
N LEU A 90 6.86 -12.08 -0.37
CA LEU A 90 6.89 -10.64 -0.59
C LEU A 90 8.06 -9.98 0.12
N TYR A 91 8.62 -8.93 -0.49
CA TYR A 91 9.55 -8.04 0.19
C TYR A 91 8.85 -7.21 1.27
N ALA A 92 7.66 -6.67 0.98
CA ALA A 92 6.84 -5.98 1.96
C ALA A 92 5.34 -6.11 1.65
N LEU A 93 4.53 -6.09 2.72
CA LEU A 93 3.08 -6.03 2.68
C LEU A 93 2.61 -4.77 3.42
N ILE A 94 1.90 -3.90 2.71
CA ILE A 94 1.36 -2.65 3.25
C ILE A 94 -0.16 -2.78 3.28
N VAL A 95 -0.75 -2.81 4.46
CA VAL A 95 -2.19 -3.01 4.65
C VAL A 95 -2.78 -1.97 5.60
N ASN A 96 -4.06 -1.65 5.44
CA ASN A 96 -4.85 -1.01 6.46
C ASN A 96 -5.56 -2.05 7.34
N GLU A 97 -6.33 -1.61 8.36
CA GLU A 97 -7.03 -2.53 9.27
C GLU A 97 -8.07 -3.40 8.55
N THR A 98 -8.78 -2.86 7.57
CA THR A 98 -9.78 -3.59 6.80
C THR A 98 -9.13 -4.68 5.94
N GLU A 99 -8.07 -4.34 5.24
CA GLU A 99 -7.29 -5.26 4.41
C GLU A 99 -6.62 -6.34 5.27
N ALA A 100 -6.02 -5.95 6.41
CA ALA A 100 -5.45 -6.91 7.36
C ALA A 100 -6.47 -7.94 7.84
N ARG A 101 -7.69 -7.49 8.16
CA ARG A 101 -8.80 -8.40 8.51
C ARG A 101 -9.18 -9.31 7.36
N GLY A 102 -9.17 -8.82 6.14
CA GLY A 102 -9.41 -9.64 4.94
C GLY A 102 -8.38 -10.77 4.81
N PHE A 103 -7.10 -10.50 5.03
CA PHE A 103 -6.06 -11.52 5.01
C PHE A 103 -6.14 -12.52 6.15
N LEU A 104 -6.59 -12.10 7.31
CA LEU A 104 -6.62 -12.91 8.54
C LEU A 104 -7.95 -13.64 8.74
N ALA A 105 -9.02 -13.20 8.05
CA ALA A 105 -10.36 -13.74 8.13
C ALA A 105 -10.84 -13.92 9.59
N ASP A 106 -11.32 -15.12 9.93
CA ASP A 106 -11.88 -15.42 11.26
C ASP A 106 -10.89 -15.20 12.41
N GLU A 107 -9.58 -15.29 12.16
CA GLU A 107 -8.54 -15.02 13.17
C GLU A 107 -8.54 -13.57 13.66
N ALA A 108 -9.07 -12.64 12.86
CA ALA A 108 -9.12 -11.22 13.19
C ALA A 108 -10.43 -10.77 13.85
N GLU A 109 -11.39 -11.69 14.10
CA GLU A 109 -12.66 -11.34 14.72
C GLU A 109 -12.46 -10.83 16.15
N GLY A 110 -12.95 -9.61 16.42
CA GLY A 110 -12.80 -8.97 17.72
C GLY A 110 -11.39 -8.53 18.12
N VAL A 111 -10.42 -8.64 17.21
CA VAL A 111 -9.00 -8.32 17.49
C VAL A 111 -8.75 -6.84 17.28
N GLU A 112 -8.11 -6.18 18.26
CA GLU A 112 -7.65 -4.79 18.17
C GLU A 112 -6.43 -4.65 17.25
N ALA A 113 -6.11 -3.42 16.81
CA ALA A 113 -5.04 -3.13 15.86
C ALA A 113 -3.67 -3.73 16.23
N ALA A 114 -3.29 -3.69 17.50
CA ALA A 114 -2.04 -4.27 17.99
C ALA A 114 -2.01 -5.81 17.83
N GLY A 115 -3.15 -6.46 18.02
CA GLY A 115 -3.32 -7.89 17.80
C GLY A 115 -3.26 -8.25 16.30
N LEU A 116 -3.77 -7.38 15.40
CA LEU A 116 -3.67 -7.61 13.96
C LEU A 116 -2.23 -7.70 13.50
N MET A 117 -1.33 -6.83 14.00
CA MET A 117 0.09 -6.91 13.66
C MET A 117 0.72 -8.22 14.11
N ALA A 118 0.40 -8.69 15.32
CA ALA A 118 0.92 -9.98 15.82
C ALA A 118 0.42 -11.18 15.00
N LEU A 119 -0.84 -11.14 14.52
CA LEU A 119 -1.38 -12.17 13.63
C LEU A 119 -0.72 -12.14 12.25
N LEU A 120 -0.51 -10.95 11.68
CA LEU A 120 0.20 -10.78 10.40
C LEU A 120 1.64 -11.29 10.50
N GLU A 121 2.35 -10.96 11.59
CA GLU A 121 3.70 -11.44 11.85
C GLU A 121 3.78 -12.97 11.90
N ARG A 122 2.84 -13.60 12.61
CA ARG A 122 2.78 -15.06 12.69
C ARG A 122 2.54 -15.70 11.31
N ARG A 123 1.71 -15.06 10.48
CA ARG A 123 1.35 -15.57 9.15
C ARG A 123 2.42 -15.31 8.10
N TYR A 124 3.13 -14.18 8.20
CA TYR A 124 4.14 -13.73 7.24
C TYR A 124 5.45 -13.35 7.96
N PRO A 125 6.14 -14.33 8.59
CA PRO A 125 7.29 -14.06 9.46
C PRO A 125 8.49 -13.45 8.73
N ASP A 126 8.63 -13.69 7.43
CA ASP A 126 9.78 -13.25 6.62
C ASP A 126 9.49 -12.00 5.77
N VAL A 127 8.31 -11.39 5.93
CA VAL A 127 7.87 -10.21 5.16
C VAL A 127 7.99 -8.94 6.01
N ASN A 128 8.47 -7.83 5.41
CA ASN A 128 8.35 -6.52 6.05
C ASN A 128 6.87 -6.12 6.10
N LEU A 129 6.34 -5.86 7.27
CA LEU A 129 4.93 -5.56 7.47
C LEU A 129 4.73 -4.09 7.82
N ILE A 130 3.76 -3.46 7.16
CA ILE A 130 3.27 -2.11 7.49
C ILE A 130 1.75 -2.20 7.64
N LEU A 131 1.25 -1.90 8.84
CA LEU A 131 -0.17 -1.79 9.14
C LEU A 131 -0.51 -0.32 9.38
N THR A 132 -1.20 0.31 8.44
CA THR A 132 -1.67 1.69 8.56
C THR A 132 -2.94 1.77 9.41
N LEU A 133 -3.02 2.77 10.30
CA LEU A 133 -4.08 2.96 11.29
C LEU A 133 -4.76 4.33 11.13
N GLY A 134 -4.74 4.88 9.92
CA GLY A 134 -5.31 6.19 9.59
C GLY A 134 -4.69 7.30 10.45
N SER A 135 -5.53 8.12 11.08
CA SER A 135 -5.09 9.26 11.91
C SER A 135 -4.34 8.87 13.19
N ARG A 136 -4.26 7.59 13.53
CA ARG A 136 -3.46 7.08 14.65
C ARG A 136 -2.00 6.91 14.28
N GLY A 137 -1.67 6.61 13.02
CA GLY A 137 -0.32 6.35 12.55
C GLY A 137 -0.18 5.01 11.87
N ALA A 138 0.94 4.32 12.06
CA ALA A 138 1.19 3.01 11.46
C ALA A 138 2.09 2.15 12.35
N CYS A 139 1.87 0.83 12.35
CA CYS A 139 2.77 -0.15 12.92
C CYS A 139 3.67 -0.72 11.83
N GLY A 140 4.95 -0.87 12.09
CA GLY A 140 5.92 -1.51 11.21
C GLY A 140 6.62 -2.68 11.88
N ARG A 141 7.01 -3.68 11.08
CA ARG A 141 7.77 -4.83 11.55
C ARG A 141 8.73 -5.31 10.47
N VAL A 142 9.97 -5.50 10.84
CA VAL A 142 11.01 -6.12 10.02
C VAL A 142 11.19 -7.58 10.46
N PRO A 143 11.43 -8.55 9.56
CA PRO A 143 11.68 -9.94 9.92
C PRO A 143 12.71 -10.09 11.05
N GLY A 144 12.36 -10.87 12.08
CA GLY A 144 13.22 -11.13 13.24
C GLY A 144 13.36 -9.96 14.24
N ALA A 145 12.62 -8.86 14.07
CA ALA A 145 12.65 -7.71 14.98
C ALA A 145 11.28 -7.47 15.61
N GLU A 146 11.27 -6.85 16.79
CA GLU A 146 10.03 -6.42 17.44
C GLU A 146 9.28 -5.38 16.61
N PRO A 147 7.94 -5.43 16.58
CA PRO A 147 7.13 -4.39 15.96
C PRO A 147 7.39 -3.02 16.56
N PHE A 148 7.24 -1.98 15.75
CA PHE A 148 7.39 -0.60 16.17
C PHE A 148 6.25 0.27 15.66
N PHE A 149 6.05 1.40 16.30
CA PHE A 149 5.00 2.35 15.97
C PHE A 149 5.59 3.66 15.43
N VAL A 150 4.94 4.21 14.40
CA VAL A 150 5.17 5.55 13.86
C VAL A 150 3.87 6.33 14.02
N PRO A 151 3.85 7.39 14.83
CA PRO A 151 2.64 8.19 15.03
C PRO A 151 2.28 8.97 13.76
N ALA A 152 0.99 9.22 13.57
CA ALA A 152 0.56 10.13 12.51
C ALA A 152 1.01 11.57 12.83
N VAL A 153 1.48 12.26 11.81
CA VAL A 153 1.73 13.69 11.90
C VAL A 153 0.40 14.43 11.88
N LYS A 154 0.11 15.19 12.93
CA LYS A 154 -1.18 15.86 13.08
C LYS A 154 -1.25 17.10 12.21
N MET A 155 -2.15 17.09 11.24
CA MET A 155 -2.50 18.22 10.40
C MET A 155 -4.02 18.32 10.27
N LYS A 156 -4.53 19.51 9.92
CA LYS A 156 -5.96 19.70 9.67
C LYS A 156 -6.29 19.10 8.30
N ALA A 157 -7.02 18.00 8.30
CA ALA A 157 -7.46 17.37 7.07
C ALA A 157 -8.50 18.23 6.33
N VAL A 158 -8.36 18.29 5.01
CA VAL A 158 -9.28 18.87 4.03
C VAL A 158 -9.89 17.75 3.20
N ASP A 159 -9.05 16.84 2.68
CA ASP A 159 -9.44 15.69 1.89
C ASP A 159 -8.49 14.53 2.19
N THR A 160 -9.02 13.35 2.50
CA THR A 160 -8.22 12.15 2.83
C THR A 160 -8.01 11.23 1.63
N THR A 161 -8.53 11.59 0.46
CA THR A 161 -8.40 10.80 -0.77
C THR A 161 -6.92 10.63 -1.16
N GLY A 162 -6.50 9.40 -1.40
CA GLY A 162 -5.12 9.08 -1.78
C GLY A 162 -4.07 9.20 -0.66
N ALA A 163 -4.50 9.41 0.60
CA ALA A 163 -3.56 9.47 1.73
C ALA A 163 -2.80 8.14 1.94
N GLY A 164 -3.49 7.02 1.78
CA GLY A 164 -2.91 5.68 1.82
C GLY A 164 -1.92 5.45 0.68
N ASP A 165 -2.28 5.86 -0.55
CA ASP A 165 -1.44 5.74 -1.73
C ASP A 165 -0.18 6.61 -1.59
N THR A 166 -0.34 7.84 -1.08
CA THR A 166 0.78 8.73 -0.77
C THR A 166 1.72 8.10 0.25
N PHE A 167 1.17 7.53 1.33
CA PHE A 167 1.98 6.82 2.33
C PHE A 167 2.73 5.64 1.71
N ALA A 168 2.03 4.77 0.98
CA ALA A 168 2.63 3.59 0.38
C ALA A 168 3.71 3.95 -0.65
N GLY A 169 3.44 4.92 -1.54
CA GLY A 169 4.40 5.38 -2.54
C GLY A 169 5.67 5.97 -1.91
N TYR A 170 5.55 6.80 -0.87
CA TYR A 170 6.70 7.36 -0.16
C TYR A 170 7.48 6.33 0.64
N ALA A 171 6.81 5.37 1.27
CA ALA A 171 7.46 4.26 1.97
C ALA A 171 8.29 3.41 1.00
N VAL A 172 7.70 3.02 -0.13
CA VAL A 172 8.37 2.21 -1.15
C VAL A 172 9.52 2.96 -1.79
N ALA A 173 9.36 4.25 -2.11
CA ALA A 173 10.45 5.06 -2.68
C ALA A 173 11.64 5.19 -1.72
N ALA A 174 11.40 5.31 -0.42
CA ALA A 174 12.46 5.35 0.59
C ALA A 174 13.18 4.00 0.72
N LEU A 175 12.42 2.89 0.72
CA LEU A 175 12.99 1.53 0.71
C LEU A 175 13.81 1.25 -0.56
N ALA A 176 13.38 1.75 -1.71
CA ALA A 176 14.13 1.67 -2.98
C ALA A 176 15.44 2.46 -2.90
N ALA A 177 15.45 3.57 -2.17
CA ALA A 177 16.66 4.36 -1.90
C ALA A 177 17.59 3.73 -0.84
N GLY A 178 17.26 2.57 -0.29
CA GLY A 178 18.05 1.84 0.71
C GLY A 178 17.85 2.32 2.15
N GLU A 179 16.80 3.09 2.44
CA GLU A 179 16.48 3.48 3.80
C GLU A 179 15.87 2.31 4.59
N ASP A 180 16.05 2.30 5.91
CA ASP A 180 15.40 1.32 6.78
C ASP A 180 13.88 1.56 6.87
N LEU A 181 13.13 0.51 7.25
CA LEU A 181 11.67 0.55 7.28
C LEU A 181 11.11 1.66 8.18
N ARG A 182 11.73 1.91 9.33
CA ARG A 182 11.28 2.95 10.28
C ARG A 182 11.46 4.34 9.68
N THR A 183 12.59 4.60 9.04
CA THR A 183 12.88 5.86 8.34
C THR A 183 11.93 6.06 7.18
N ALA A 184 11.70 5.01 6.37
CA ALA A 184 10.76 5.03 5.27
C ALA A 184 9.33 5.37 5.73
N MET A 185 8.85 4.72 6.81
CA MET A 185 7.53 4.99 7.38
C MET A 185 7.39 6.38 7.98
N ASN A 186 8.42 6.92 8.63
CA ASN A 186 8.40 8.31 9.14
C ASN A 186 8.27 9.30 7.99
N ARG A 187 9.00 9.10 6.90
CA ARG A 187 8.89 9.94 5.69
C ARG A 187 7.49 9.83 5.07
N ALA A 188 6.97 8.62 4.96
CA ALA A 188 5.63 8.34 4.45
C ALA A 188 4.53 9.00 5.30
N ALA A 189 4.66 8.97 6.62
CA ALA A 189 3.71 9.63 7.53
C ALA A 189 3.69 11.16 7.35
N LYS A 190 4.86 11.80 7.14
CA LYS A 190 4.94 13.22 6.82
C LYS A 190 4.28 13.54 5.48
N ALA A 191 4.56 12.74 4.45
CA ALA A 191 4.00 12.93 3.11
C ALA A 191 2.47 12.80 3.12
N SER A 192 1.95 11.75 3.74
CA SER A 192 0.51 11.52 3.90
C SER A 192 -0.16 12.65 4.71
N ALA A 193 0.49 13.16 5.75
CA ALA A 193 -0.03 14.29 6.53
C ALA A 193 -0.12 15.59 5.70
N ILE A 194 0.82 15.84 4.80
CA ILE A 194 0.76 16.99 3.88
C ILE A 194 -0.37 16.76 2.86
N SER A 195 -0.47 15.56 2.27
CA SER A 195 -1.49 15.29 1.24
C SER A 195 -2.90 15.56 1.74
N VAL A 196 -3.25 15.14 2.95
CA VAL A 196 -4.61 15.34 3.49
C VAL A 196 -4.98 16.81 3.72
N THR A 197 -4.04 17.74 3.65
CA THR A 197 -4.32 19.19 3.74
C THR A 197 -4.74 19.82 2.42
N ARG A 198 -4.81 19.04 1.33
CA ARG A 198 -5.07 19.48 -0.03
C ARG A 198 -6.19 18.68 -0.64
N GLU A 199 -6.95 19.30 -1.56
CA GLU A 199 -7.98 18.60 -2.32
C GLU A 199 -7.39 17.71 -3.42
N GLY A 200 -8.04 16.57 -3.66
CA GLY A 200 -7.75 15.63 -4.72
C GLY A 200 -6.71 14.57 -4.34
N ALA A 201 -6.60 13.53 -5.16
CA ALA A 201 -5.70 12.39 -4.96
C ALA A 201 -4.27 12.71 -5.45
N ALA A 202 -3.99 12.51 -6.75
CA ALA A 202 -2.64 12.68 -7.29
C ALA A 202 -2.12 14.13 -7.17
N THR A 203 -3.00 15.12 -7.23
CA THR A 203 -2.66 16.55 -7.11
C THR A 203 -2.29 16.96 -5.69
N SER A 204 -2.72 16.21 -4.68
CA SER A 204 -2.43 16.46 -3.26
C SER A 204 -1.04 15.98 -2.83
N ILE A 205 -0.43 15.05 -3.58
CA ILE A 205 0.84 14.42 -3.25
C ILE A 205 1.94 15.49 -3.14
N PRO A 206 2.63 15.63 -1.99
CA PRO A 206 3.68 16.62 -1.83
C PRO A 206 4.94 16.23 -2.63
N ARG A 207 5.76 17.22 -2.93
CA ARG A 207 7.10 16.99 -3.43
C ARG A 207 8.03 16.59 -2.27
N ARG A 208 9.11 15.88 -2.58
CA ARG A 208 10.12 15.45 -1.61
C ARG A 208 10.64 16.61 -0.74
N SER A 209 10.92 17.75 -1.36
CA SER A 209 11.41 18.95 -0.66
C SER A 209 10.43 19.49 0.39
N GLU A 210 9.11 19.34 0.16
CA GLU A 210 8.08 19.76 1.13
C GLU A 210 8.07 18.81 2.34
N VAL A 211 8.24 17.51 2.10
CA VAL A 211 8.30 16.49 3.15
C VAL A 211 9.57 16.66 4.00
N GLU A 212 10.70 16.97 3.38
CA GLU A 212 11.96 17.20 4.06
C GLU A 212 11.95 18.51 4.88
N ALA A 213 11.23 19.53 4.42
CA ALA A 213 11.09 20.81 5.12
C ALA A 213 10.12 20.73 6.33
N LEU A 214 9.27 19.69 6.41
CA LEU A 214 8.33 19.54 7.52
C LEU A 214 9.08 19.11 8.79
N ALA A 215 9.28 20.08 9.69
CA ALA A 215 9.79 19.82 11.04
C ALA A 215 8.68 19.16 11.89
N VAL A 216 8.95 18.01 12.45
CA VAL A 216 8.07 17.26 13.36
C VAL A 216 8.92 16.81 14.54
#